data_eeff8e887211ecc7e26b4e48c3f6d600
#
_entry.id   eeff8e887211ecc7e26b4e48c3f6d600
#
_cell.length_a   1.000
_cell.length_b   1.000
_cell.length_c   1.000
_cell.angle_alpha   90.00
_cell.angle_beta   90.00
_cell.angle_gamma   90.00
#
_symmetry.space_group_name_H-M   'P 1'
#
loop_
_entity.id
_entity.type
_entity.pdbx_description
1 polymer ?
#
loop_
_entity_poly.entity_id
_entity_poly.type
_entity_poly.pdbx_seq_one_letter_code
_entity_poly.pdbx_strand_id
1 'polypeptide(L)'
;MSSRERVLAAMKREPVDYVPCSPLVNPLTEAQRRGKPWNFPWDPPGDGLEYLVTVMGLDRVVGHWWLGSLFPDERVTTRVWVANGILHKAYDTPSGVLHASVRFDDAWPFGRDIPFAHDFLGHYTENWLKTEADLACLAHVLLPPRTADHLARVRAQCEASGVIADRYQLATVATVGSGLTTALWMFGAEELALLTVDNPGLVEGYLDLEHRWSMRMIEILIDCGVDAIQRSGFYETSDYYSPAMLERFIGRMLREEIALTHQGGRPFCYILYSGLAPMLGYLAGLDFDCVSSLDPAFDDIDLAAVNAKLGDRKSFWTGPSNTFHMYADDPEVVRQAVRDVFAAFGKTGLIISAVSSVHPMMPWENTVAMVEEWKRLR
;
A
#
# COMPACT_ATOMS: atom_id res chain seq x y z
N MET A 1 23.69 -14.14 1.58
CA MET A 1 22.62 -13.48 2.38
C MET A 1 21.33 -14.28 2.22
N SER A 2 20.52 -14.40 3.27
CA SER A 2 19.13 -14.84 3.14
C SER A 2 18.30 -13.79 2.37
N SER A 3 17.12 -14.18 1.88
CA SER A 3 16.19 -13.25 1.23
C SER A 3 15.81 -12.07 2.16
N ARG A 4 15.54 -12.38 3.44
CA ARG A 4 15.24 -11.39 4.49
C ARG A 4 16.38 -10.37 4.63
N GLU A 5 17.61 -10.83 4.85
CA GLU A 5 18.76 -9.94 4.99
C GLU A 5 18.98 -9.06 3.75
N ARG A 6 18.84 -9.63 2.57
CA ARG A 6 19.07 -8.95 1.30
C ARG A 6 18.06 -7.84 1.05
N VAL A 7 16.76 -8.12 1.26
CA VAL A 7 15.70 -7.10 1.08
C VAL A 7 15.88 -5.96 2.07
N LEU A 8 16.15 -6.26 3.34
CA LEU A 8 16.35 -5.24 4.38
C LEU A 8 17.61 -4.41 4.16
N ALA A 9 18.72 -5.05 3.74
CA ALA A 9 19.95 -4.36 3.36
C ALA A 9 19.73 -3.43 2.16
N ALA A 10 19.01 -3.91 1.13
CA ALA A 10 18.66 -3.09 -0.02
C ALA A 10 17.79 -1.86 0.38
N MET A 11 16.79 -2.04 1.25
CA MET A 11 15.98 -0.92 1.78
C MET A 11 16.83 0.14 2.46
N LYS A 12 17.89 -0.26 3.17
CA LYS A 12 18.82 0.62 3.91
C LYS A 12 20.00 1.08 3.06
N ARG A 13 20.04 0.75 1.77
CA ARG A 13 21.18 1.00 0.86
C ARG A 13 22.50 0.38 1.31
N GLU A 14 22.43 -0.67 2.12
CA GLU A 14 23.59 -1.48 2.50
C GLU A 14 24.01 -2.41 1.34
N PRO A 15 25.28 -2.86 1.31
CA PRO A 15 25.75 -3.79 0.29
C PRO A 15 24.96 -5.11 0.31
N VAL A 16 24.61 -5.61 -0.88
CA VAL A 16 23.93 -6.90 -1.09
C VAL A 16 24.75 -7.79 -2.00
N ASP A 17 24.58 -9.12 -1.86
CA ASP A 17 25.22 -10.10 -2.75
C ASP A 17 24.66 -10.06 -4.18
N TYR A 18 23.38 -9.70 -4.33
CA TYR A 18 22.73 -9.33 -5.59
C TYR A 18 21.49 -8.47 -5.33
N VAL A 19 21.02 -7.72 -6.34
CA VAL A 19 19.82 -6.91 -6.27
C VAL A 19 18.60 -7.81 -6.05
N PRO A 20 17.82 -7.64 -4.95
CA PRO A 20 16.64 -8.48 -4.71
C PRO A 20 15.52 -8.23 -5.73
N CYS A 21 14.70 -9.26 -5.95
CA CYS A 21 13.48 -9.17 -6.75
C CYS A 21 12.27 -9.62 -5.92
N SER A 22 11.38 -8.68 -5.65
CA SER A 22 10.24 -8.89 -4.73
C SER A 22 8.94 -8.35 -5.32
N PRO A 23 8.38 -8.97 -6.38
CA PRO A 23 7.11 -8.54 -6.94
C PRO A 23 5.95 -8.86 -6.01
N LEU A 24 5.05 -7.90 -5.83
CA LEU A 24 3.75 -8.15 -5.23
C LEU A 24 2.88 -8.89 -6.24
N VAL A 25 2.26 -9.98 -5.82
CA VAL A 25 1.24 -10.69 -6.60
C VAL A 25 -0.12 -10.43 -5.96
N ASN A 26 -1.06 -9.94 -6.76
CA ASN A 26 -2.40 -9.60 -6.31
C ASN A 26 -3.43 -10.55 -6.96
N PRO A 27 -3.77 -11.68 -6.31
CA PRO A 27 -4.81 -12.57 -6.80
C PRO A 27 -6.17 -11.86 -6.73
N LEU A 28 -6.99 -12.04 -7.77
CA LEU A 28 -8.35 -11.51 -7.75
C LEU A 28 -9.22 -12.26 -6.73
N THR A 29 -10.15 -11.56 -6.10
CA THR A 29 -11.24 -12.19 -5.36
C THR A 29 -12.09 -13.05 -6.29
N GLU A 30 -12.89 -13.98 -5.74
CA GLU A 30 -13.77 -14.84 -6.55
C GLU A 30 -14.74 -14.02 -7.41
N ALA A 31 -15.31 -12.93 -6.86
CA ALA A 31 -16.20 -12.04 -7.61
C ALA A 31 -15.47 -11.30 -8.75
N GLN A 32 -14.27 -10.78 -8.49
CA GLN A 32 -13.45 -10.12 -9.50
C GLN A 32 -12.98 -11.07 -10.60
N ARG A 33 -12.77 -12.34 -10.27
CA ARG A 33 -12.25 -13.38 -11.17
C ARG A 33 -13.30 -13.93 -12.12
N ARG A 34 -14.59 -13.79 -11.84
CA ARG A 34 -15.67 -14.36 -12.67
C ARG A 34 -15.49 -14.01 -14.14
N GLY A 35 -15.42 -15.05 -15.00
CA GLY A 35 -15.27 -14.90 -16.44
C GLY A 35 -13.93 -14.30 -16.90
N LYS A 36 -12.96 -14.10 -16.01
CA LYS A 36 -11.63 -13.57 -16.35
C LYS A 36 -10.60 -14.68 -16.47
N PRO A 37 -9.60 -14.54 -17.36
CA PRO A 37 -8.51 -15.49 -17.46
C PRO A 37 -7.70 -15.52 -16.15
N TRP A 38 -7.12 -16.69 -15.85
CA TRP A 38 -6.17 -16.87 -14.76
C TRP A 38 -4.84 -17.37 -15.36
N ASN A 39 -3.85 -16.52 -15.40
CA ASN A 39 -2.59 -16.79 -16.08
C ASN A 39 -1.46 -17.25 -15.14
N PHE A 40 -1.71 -17.34 -13.83
CA PHE A 40 -0.69 -17.79 -12.88
C PHE A 40 -0.51 -19.31 -12.94
N PRO A 41 0.72 -19.83 -12.77
CA PRO A 41 1.00 -21.27 -12.81
C PRO A 41 0.63 -22.01 -11.50
N TRP A 42 -0.25 -21.46 -10.70
CA TRP A 42 -0.85 -22.06 -9.51
C TRP A 42 -2.33 -21.72 -9.42
N ASP A 43 -3.09 -22.52 -8.68
CA ASP A 43 -4.51 -22.30 -8.48
C ASP A 43 -4.78 -21.25 -7.37
N PRO A 44 -5.75 -20.33 -7.57
CA PRO A 44 -6.22 -19.46 -6.49
C PRO A 44 -6.94 -20.26 -5.39
N PRO A 45 -7.05 -19.72 -4.15
CA PRO A 45 -6.84 -18.32 -3.82
C PRO A 45 -5.43 -17.91 -3.38
N GLY A 46 -4.44 -18.75 -3.45
CA GLY A 46 -3.08 -18.42 -3.00
C GLY A 46 -2.40 -17.34 -3.85
N ASP A 47 -1.40 -16.66 -3.26
CA ASP A 47 -0.54 -15.67 -3.91
C ASP A 47 0.68 -16.30 -4.62
N GLY A 48 0.74 -17.63 -4.66
CA GLY A 48 1.84 -18.37 -5.26
C GLY A 48 3.18 -18.25 -4.53
N LEU A 49 3.21 -17.85 -3.26
CA LEU A 49 4.44 -17.60 -2.51
C LEU A 49 5.47 -18.73 -2.64
N GLU A 50 5.03 -19.98 -2.44
CA GLU A 50 5.91 -21.15 -2.54
C GLU A 50 6.52 -21.26 -3.94
N TYR A 51 5.73 -21.15 -4.99
CA TYR A 51 6.20 -21.18 -6.37
C TYR A 51 7.22 -20.06 -6.66
N LEU A 52 6.87 -18.83 -6.27
CA LEU A 52 7.71 -17.65 -6.50
C LEU A 52 9.05 -17.75 -5.79
N VAL A 53 9.08 -18.26 -4.56
CA VAL A 53 10.30 -18.39 -3.77
C VAL A 53 11.12 -19.62 -4.21
N THR A 54 10.50 -20.81 -4.33
CA THR A 54 11.24 -22.06 -4.51
C THR A 54 11.55 -22.37 -5.97
N VAL A 55 10.66 -22.01 -6.90
CA VAL A 55 10.82 -22.27 -8.34
C VAL A 55 11.46 -21.08 -9.05
N MET A 56 10.95 -19.89 -8.83
CA MET A 56 11.48 -18.69 -9.49
C MET A 56 12.70 -18.09 -8.78
N GLY A 57 12.90 -18.38 -7.49
CA GLY A 57 14.02 -17.90 -6.67
C GLY A 57 13.93 -16.41 -6.34
N LEU A 58 12.72 -15.92 -6.06
CA LEU A 58 12.46 -14.52 -5.75
C LEU A 58 12.64 -14.21 -4.27
N ASP A 59 13.02 -12.96 -3.98
CA ASP A 59 13.17 -12.42 -2.64
C ASP A 59 11.84 -11.78 -2.16
N ARG A 60 10.79 -12.59 -2.12
CA ARG A 60 9.46 -12.13 -1.70
C ARG A 60 9.46 -11.59 -0.26
N VAL A 61 8.48 -10.75 0.04
CA VAL A 61 8.15 -10.36 1.43
C VAL A 61 6.83 -10.97 1.84
N VAL A 62 6.66 -11.19 3.14
CA VAL A 62 5.36 -11.54 3.74
C VAL A 62 4.71 -10.25 4.18
N GLY A 63 3.69 -9.85 3.43
CA GLY A 63 2.98 -8.60 3.66
C GLY A 63 1.90 -8.71 4.74
N HIS A 64 1.76 -7.66 5.55
CA HIS A 64 0.65 -7.41 6.44
C HIS A 64 -0.09 -6.16 5.99
N TRP A 65 -1.35 -6.30 5.63
CA TRP A 65 -2.18 -5.17 5.22
C TRP A 65 -3.15 -4.82 6.34
N TRP A 66 -2.94 -3.66 6.98
CA TRP A 66 -3.74 -3.23 8.12
C TRP A 66 -4.71 -2.08 7.79
N LEU A 67 -4.61 -1.50 6.60
CA LEU A 67 -5.53 -0.44 6.18
C LEU A 67 -6.97 -0.92 6.26
N GLY A 68 -7.83 -0.11 6.88
CA GLY A 68 -9.23 -0.45 7.08
C GLY A 68 -9.51 -1.44 8.21
N SER A 69 -8.50 -1.87 8.96
CA SER A 69 -8.70 -2.70 10.16
C SER A 69 -9.31 -1.87 11.29
N LEU A 70 -10.50 -2.24 11.72
CA LEU A 70 -11.26 -1.51 12.73
C LEU A 70 -11.20 -2.20 14.09
N PHE A 71 -11.14 -1.38 15.14
CA PHE A 71 -11.23 -1.77 16.55
C PHE A 71 -12.28 -0.88 17.25
N PRO A 72 -13.55 -0.97 16.85
CA PRO A 72 -14.59 -0.02 17.29
C PRO A 72 -14.82 -0.06 18.80
N ASP A 73 -15.47 0.99 19.30
CA ASP A 73 -16.01 1.03 20.66
C ASP A 73 -17.05 -0.09 20.83
N GLU A 74 -17.10 -0.70 22.02
CA GLU A 74 -18.02 -1.82 22.32
C GLU A 74 -19.50 -1.43 22.17
N ARG A 75 -19.82 -0.16 22.22
CA ARG A 75 -21.17 0.39 22.02
C ARG A 75 -21.53 0.56 20.55
N VAL A 76 -20.59 0.37 19.62
CA VAL A 76 -20.86 0.45 18.18
C VAL A 76 -21.51 -0.82 17.70
N THR A 77 -22.64 -0.72 17.00
CA THR A 77 -23.27 -1.83 16.30
C THR A 77 -23.25 -1.60 14.80
N THR A 78 -23.16 -2.69 14.03
CA THR A 78 -23.07 -2.62 12.56
C THR A 78 -24.34 -3.19 11.94
N ARG A 79 -24.89 -2.47 10.97
CA ARG A 79 -26.04 -2.92 10.15
C ARG A 79 -25.64 -2.92 8.69
N VAL A 80 -26.03 -3.99 7.96
CA VAL A 80 -25.84 -4.10 6.51
C VAL A 80 -27.15 -4.56 5.88
N TRP A 81 -27.63 -3.85 4.85
CA TRP A 81 -28.85 -4.22 4.13
C TRP A 81 -28.78 -3.83 2.66
N VAL A 82 -29.62 -4.42 1.83
CA VAL A 82 -29.78 -4.09 0.42
C VAL A 82 -31.18 -3.53 0.20
N ALA A 83 -31.29 -2.41 -0.47
CA ALA A 83 -32.55 -1.80 -0.88
C ALA A 83 -32.40 -1.20 -2.28
N ASN A 84 -33.33 -1.51 -3.20
CA ASN A 84 -33.38 -0.96 -4.55
C ASN A 84 -32.04 -1.08 -5.34
N GLY A 85 -31.33 -2.20 -5.19
CA GLY A 85 -30.04 -2.41 -5.86
C GLY A 85 -28.85 -1.66 -5.25
N ILE A 86 -29.05 -1.07 -4.07
CA ILE A 86 -28.01 -0.37 -3.30
C ILE A 86 -27.70 -1.20 -2.05
N LEU A 87 -26.43 -1.46 -1.79
CA LEU A 87 -25.94 -2.01 -0.55
C LEU A 87 -25.61 -0.87 0.39
N HIS A 88 -26.14 -0.94 1.60
CA HIS A 88 -25.94 0.02 2.66
C HIS A 88 -25.19 -0.62 3.81
N LYS A 89 -24.31 0.15 4.44
CA LYS A 89 -23.69 -0.21 5.72
C LYS A 89 -23.73 0.99 6.66
N ALA A 90 -24.09 0.73 7.90
CA ALA A 90 -24.12 1.75 8.94
C ALA A 90 -23.48 1.25 10.22
N TYR A 91 -22.78 2.15 10.89
CA TYR A 91 -22.33 2.00 12.27
C TYR A 91 -23.18 2.92 13.16
N ASP A 92 -23.97 2.31 14.03
CA ASP A 92 -24.70 3.03 15.07
C ASP A 92 -23.71 3.30 16.21
N THR A 93 -23.44 4.56 16.50
CA THR A 93 -22.44 5.00 17.46
C THR A 93 -23.05 5.87 18.55
N PRO A 94 -22.37 6.12 19.69
CA PRO A 94 -22.84 7.08 20.69
C PRO A 94 -23.04 8.51 20.17
N SER A 95 -22.39 8.90 19.07
CA SER A 95 -22.50 10.23 18.47
C SER A 95 -23.50 10.30 17.32
N GLY A 96 -24.12 9.19 16.92
CA GLY A 96 -25.05 9.12 15.80
C GLY A 96 -24.76 7.92 14.89
N VAL A 97 -25.17 8.04 13.63
CA VAL A 97 -25.03 6.98 12.63
C VAL A 97 -24.01 7.38 11.58
N LEU A 98 -22.95 6.59 11.42
CA LEU A 98 -22.03 6.69 10.29
C LEU A 98 -22.52 5.75 9.19
N HIS A 99 -22.77 6.26 8.01
CA HIS A 99 -23.40 5.52 6.91
C HIS A 99 -22.65 5.69 5.61
N ALA A 100 -22.56 4.60 4.84
CA ALA A 100 -22.13 4.62 3.44
C ALA A 100 -23.01 3.69 2.61
N SER A 101 -23.04 3.90 1.30
CA SER A 101 -23.74 3.03 0.38
C SER A 101 -23.05 2.93 -0.98
N VAL A 102 -23.22 1.78 -1.63
CA VAL A 102 -22.63 1.46 -2.94
C VAL A 102 -23.68 0.82 -3.86
N ARG A 103 -23.50 0.96 -5.17
CA ARG A 103 -24.25 0.14 -6.13
C ARG A 103 -23.91 -1.32 -5.90
N PHE A 104 -24.94 -2.15 -5.79
CA PHE A 104 -24.79 -3.60 -5.55
C PHE A 104 -25.12 -4.37 -6.81
N ASP A 105 -24.10 -4.63 -7.60
CA ASP A 105 -24.16 -5.34 -8.87
C ASP A 105 -23.09 -6.44 -8.92
N ASP A 106 -23.02 -7.16 -10.05
CA ASP A 106 -22.08 -8.28 -10.24
C ASP A 106 -20.60 -7.83 -10.28
N ALA A 107 -20.33 -6.53 -10.46
CA ALA A 107 -18.98 -5.97 -10.43
C ALA A 107 -18.51 -5.66 -9.01
N TRP A 108 -19.41 -5.62 -8.01
CA TRP A 108 -19.04 -5.39 -6.61
C TRP A 108 -18.29 -6.59 -6.02
N PRO A 109 -17.00 -6.45 -5.62
CA PRO A 109 -16.16 -7.61 -5.31
C PRO A 109 -16.25 -8.08 -3.86
N PHE A 110 -16.91 -7.33 -2.96
CA PHE A 110 -16.88 -7.59 -1.51
C PHE A 110 -18.16 -8.28 -0.99
N GLY A 111 -18.96 -8.86 -1.88
CA GLY A 111 -20.19 -9.54 -1.49
C GLY A 111 -21.18 -8.61 -0.78
N ARG A 112 -21.75 -9.04 0.34
CA ARG A 112 -22.71 -8.24 1.13
C ARG A 112 -22.02 -7.44 2.24
N ASP A 113 -20.88 -6.80 1.92
CA ASP A 113 -20.20 -5.90 2.84
C ASP A 113 -19.65 -4.67 2.09
N ILE A 114 -19.48 -3.56 2.81
CA ILE A 114 -18.72 -2.37 2.37
C ILE A 114 -17.51 -2.31 3.30
N PRO A 115 -16.32 -2.76 2.86
CA PRO A 115 -15.10 -2.61 3.64
C PRO A 115 -14.83 -1.14 3.97
N PHE A 116 -14.25 -0.85 5.12
CA PHE A 116 -13.98 0.52 5.53
C PHE A 116 -12.98 1.22 4.60
N ALA A 117 -11.99 0.50 4.12
CA ALA A 117 -11.00 1.00 3.16
C ALA A 117 -10.95 0.09 1.93
N HIS A 118 -11.26 0.63 0.77
CA HIS A 118 -11.17 -0.04 -0.52
C HIS A 118 -11.11 1.00 -1.66
N ASP A 119 -10.61 0.60 -2.81
CA ASP A 119 -10.36 1.43 -3.99
C ASP A 119 -11.47 1.37 -5.07
N PHE A 120 -12.61 0.73 -4.79
CA PHE A 120 -13.77 0.64 -5.69
C PHE A 120 -14.65 1.90 -5.63
N LEU A 121 -14.05 3.07 -5.81
CA LEU A 121 -14.68 4.37 -5.60
C LEU A 121 -15.89 4.63 -6.51
N GLY A 122 -15.85 4.16 -7.75
CA GLY A 122 -16.94 4.34 -8.71
C GLY A 122 -18.26 3.64 -8.35
N HIS A 123 -18.29 2.80 -7.30
CA HIS A 123 -19.50 2.17 -6.81
C HIS A 123 -20.19 2.96 -5.71
N TYR A 124 -19.51 3.90 -5.03
CA TYR A 124 -20.15 4.71 -3.99
C TYR A 124 -21.31 5.50 -4.52
N THR A 125 -22.44 5.43 -3.81
CA THR A 125 -23.60 6.31 -3.95
C THR A 125 -23.67 7.28 -2.78
N GLU A 126 -23.02 6.96 -1.67
CA GLU A 126 -22.81 7.84 -0.52
C GLU A 126 -21.52 7.43 0.18
N ASN A 127 -20.59 8.36 0.32
CA ASN A 127 -19.33 8.15 1.01
C ASN A 127 -19.48 8.17 2.53
N TRP A 128 -18.46 7.65 3.25
CA TRP A 128 -18.48 7.58 4.72
C TRP A 128 -18.51 8.96 5.40
N LEU A 129 -17.73 9.92 4.90
CA LEU A 129 -17.55 11.23 5.54
C LEU A 129 -18.06 12.36 4.65
N LYS A 130 -18.89 13.23 5.23
CA LYS A 130 -19.49 14.41 4.58
C LYS A 130 -19.48 15.61 5.51
N THR A 131 -19.52 15.37 6.82
CA THR A 131 -19.72 16.40 7.85
C THR A 131 -18.93 16.12 9.11
N GLU A 132 -18.80 17.11 9.99
CA GLU A 132 -18.22 16.95 11.33
C GLU A 132 -19.01 15.96 12.21
N ALA A 133 -20.31 15.78 11.96
CA ALA A 133 -21.11 14.77 12.65
C ALA A 133 -20.69 13.36 12.26
N ASP A 134 -20.38 13.12 10.97
CA ASP A 134 -19.84 11.84 10.50
C ASP A 134 -18.46 11.58 11.11
N LEU A 135 -17.61 12.63 11.21
CA LEU A 135 -16.31 12.53 11.85
C LEU A 135 -16.42 12.18 13.34
N ALA A 136 -17.40 12.77 14.05
CA ALA A 136 -17.69 12.45 15.45
C ALA A 136 -18.13 10.97 15.62
N CYS A 137 -18.91 10.45 14.67
CA CYS A 137 -19.26 9.03 14.63
C CYS A 137 -18.04 8.15 14.33
N LEU A 138 -17.21 8.54 13.35
CA LEU A 138 -16.00 7.82 12.98
C LEU A 138 -15.02 7.68 14.15
N ALA A 139 -14.95 8.67 15.04
CA ALA A 139 -14.11 8.62 16.23
C ALA A 139 -14.43 7.46 17.19
N HIS A 140 -15.60 6.82 17.06
CA HIS A 140 -15.97 5.60 17.77
C HIS A 140 -15.67 4.32 16.98
N VAL A 141 -15.44 4.42 15.68
CA VAL A 141 -15.22 3.28 14.77
C VAL A 141 -13.72 3.07 14.48
N LEU A 142 -13.01 4.16 14.14
CA LEU A 142 -11.58 4.15 13.85
C LEU A 142 -10.78 4.43 15.13
N LEU A 143 -10.78 3.46 16.03
CA LEU A 143 -9.99 3.52 17.26
C LEU A 143 -8.74 2.65 17.15
N PRO A 144 -7.63 3.04 17.79
CA PRO A 144 -6.46 2.17 17.87
C PRO A 144 -6.73 0.92 18.71
N PRO A 145 -5.99 -0.19 18.50
CA PRO A 145 -6.04 -1.38 19.36
C PRO A 145 -5.75 -1.01 20.82
N ARG A 146 -6.68 -1.34 21.74
CA ARG A 146 -6.58 -0.93 23.16
C ARG A 146 -6.88 -2.02 24.17
N THR A 147 -7.69 -3.02 23.79
CA THR A 147 -8.04 -4.13 24.70
C THR A 147 -7.07 -5.29 24.53
N ALA A 148 -7.04 -6.20 25.51
CA ALA A 148 -6.26 -7.43 25.42
C ALA A 148 -6.62 -8.26 24.17
N ASP A 149 -7.91 -8.33 23.81
CA ASP A 149 -8.40 -9.07 22.65
C ASP A 149 -7.95 -8.40 21.33
N HIS A 150 -7.96 -7.07 21.26
CA HIS A 150 -7.44 -6.34 20.10
C HIS A 150 -5.95 -6.65 19.91
N LEU A 151 -5.16 -6.58 20.97
CA LEU A 151 -3.72 -6.88 20.93
C LEU A 151 -3.47 -8.35 20.56
N ALA A 152 -4.25 -9.28 21.13
CA ALA A 152 -4.16 -10.71 20.82
C ALA A 152 -4.44 -10.97 19.33
N ARG A 153 -5.44 -10.31 18.75
CA ARG A 153 -5.75 -10.40 17.31
C ARG A 153 -4.59 -9.94 16.43
N VAL A 154 -3.98 -8.80 16.76
CA VAL A 154 -2.82 -8.29 15.99
C VAL A 154 -1.63 -9.24 16.12
N ARG A 155 -1.31 -9.68 17.34
CA ARG A 155 -0.20 -10.62 17.60
C ARG A 155 -0.37 -11.94 16.87
N ALA A 156 -1.56 -12.53 16.93
CA ALA A 156 -1.85 -13.80 16.25
C ALA A 156 -1.63 -13.71 14.73
N GLN A 157 -1.99 -12.58 14.11
CA GLN A 157 -1.73 -12.36 12.68
C GLN A 157 -0.23 -12.18 12.41
N CYS A 158 0.50 -11.45 13.26
CA CYS A 158 1.96 -11.32 13.13
C CYS A 158 2.67 -12.66 13.30
N GLU A 159 2.26 -13.48 14.28
CA GLU A 159 2.80 -14.83 14.49
C GLU A 159 2.56 -15.74 13.28
N ALA A 160 1.36 -15.74 12.74
CA ALA A 160 1.04 -16.54 11.55
C ALA A 160 1.91 -16.17 10.34
N SER A 161 2.12 -14.88 10.12
CA SER A 161 3.02 -14.41 9.05
C SER A 161 4.49 -14.66 9.37
N GLY A 162 4.89 -14.56 10.63
CA GLY A 162 6.23 -14.90 11.11
C GLY A 162 6.60 -16.35 10.81
N VAL A 163 5.69 -17.29 11.04
CA VAL A 163 5.89 -18.71 10.69
C VAL A 163 6.18 -18.89 9.20
N ILE A 164 5.45 -18.18 8.33
CA ILE A 164 5.67 -18.22 6.88
C ILE A 164 7.03 -17.58 6.52
N ALA A 165 7.29 -16.42 7.09
CA ALA A 165 8.55 -15.69 6.86
C ALA A 165 9.77 -16.50 7.28
N ASP A 166 9.74 -17.12 8.44
CA ASP A 166 10.84 -17.94 8.96
C ASP A 166 11.06 -19.20 8.10
N ARG A 167 9.97 -19.85 7.65
CA ARG A 167 10.04 -21.04 6.79
C ARG A 167 10.84 -20.76 5.50
N TYR A 168 10.66 -19.60 4.91
CA TYR A 168 11.30 -19.25 3.63
C TYR A 168 12.42 -18.19 3.77
N GLN A 169 12.77 -17.80 4.99
CA GLN A 169 13.76 -16.75 5.29
C GLN A 169 13.44 -15.42 4.60
N LEU A 170 12.18 -14.99 4.67
CA LEU A 170 11.63 -13.77 4.07
C LEU A 170 11.50 -12.64 5.10
N ALA A 171 11.54 -11.41 4.62
CA ALA A 171 11.19 -10.25 5.44
C ALA A 171 9.66 -10.11 5.60
N THR A 172 9.24 -9.62 6.77
CA THR A 172 7.86 -9.19 7.02
C THR A 172 7.74 -7.69 6.84
N VAL A 173 6.73 -7.25 6.06
CA VAL A 173 6.47 -5.83 5.79
C VAL A 173 5.02 -5.51 6.16
N ALA A 174 4.81 -4.56 7.05
CA ALA A 174 3.46 -4.15 7.46
C ALA A 174 3.08 -2.82 6.83
N THR A 175 1.98 -2.79 6.07
CA THR A 175 1.40 -1.57 5.51
C THR A 175 0.43 -0.97 6.51
N VAL A 176 0.80 0.19 7.04
CA VAL A 176 0.08 0.96 8.07
C VAL A 176 0.18 2.44 7.71
N GLY A 177 -0.92 3.16 7.93
CA GLY A 177 -0.96 4.57 7.56
C GLY A 177 -1.22 4.79 6.08
N SER A 178 -2.09 5.71 5.79
CA SER A 178 -2.51 6.01 4.43
C SER A 178 -3.04 7.44 4.25
N GLY A 179 -3.25 8.17 5.33
CA GLY A 179 -3.56 9.60 5.35
C GLY A 179 -4.50 10.06 4.25
N LEU A 180 -3.97 10.85 3.31
CA LEU A 180 -4.76 11.38 2.19
C LEU A 180 -5.20 10.30 1.19
N THR A 181 -4.54 9.15 1.13
CA THR A 181 -4.98 8.03 0.29
C THR A 181 -6.33 7.48 0.77
N THR A 182 -6.45 7.17 2.06
CA THR A 182 -7.76 6.73 2.60
C THR A 182 -8.74 7.87 2.78
N ALA A 183 -8.30 9.11 2.98
CA ALA A 183 -9.18 10.27 2.94
C ALA A 183 -9.97 10.33 1.63
N LEU A 184 -9.29 10.07 0.49
CA LEU A 184 -9.94 10.02 -0.81
C LEU A 184 -11.02 8.93 -0.87
N TRP A 185 -10.83 7.79 -0.20
CA TRP A 185 -11.83 6.73 -0.12
C TRP A 185 -12.98 7.07 0.83
N MET A 186 -12.71 7.85 1.90
CA MET A 186 -13.74 8.22 2.88
C MET A 186 -14.66 9.34 2.41
N PHE A 187 -14.09 10.35 1.75
CA PHE A 187 -14.83 11.53 1.29
C PHE A 187 -15.30 11.44 -0.18
N GLY A 188 -14.61 10.64 -1.02
CA GLY A 188 -14.68 10.73 -2.48
C GLY A 188 -13.72 11.79 -3.03
N ALA A 189 -13.23 11.59 -4.25
CA ALA A 189 -12.15 12.41 -4.81
C ALA A 189 -12.53 13.89 -5.00
N GLU A 190 -13.73 14.15 -5.55
CA GLU A 190 -14.23 15.50 -5.81
C GLU A 190 -14.48 16.27 -4.50
N GLU A 191 -15.19 15.64 -3.57
CA GLU A 191 -15.50 16.25 -2.27
C GLU A 191 -14.24 16.52 -1.46
N LEU A 192 -13.29 15.58 -1.44
CA LEU A 192 -12.02 15.79 -0.73
C LEU A 192 -11.25 16.98 -1.31
N ALA A 193 -11.18 17.10 -2.64
CA ALA A 193 -10.52 18.24 -3.26
C ALA A 193 -11.14 19.59 -2.84
N LEU A 194 -12.47 19.68 -2.82
CA LEU A 194 -13.19 20.86 -2.36
C LEU A 194 -12.96 21.12 -0.86
N LEU A 195 -13.05 20.08 -0.02
CA LEU A 195 -12.89 20.19 1.44
C LEU A 195 -11.47 20.64 1.84
N THR A 196 -10.44 20.31 1.07
CA THR A 196 -9.09 20.82 1.36
C THR A 196 -8.99 22.35 1.32
N VAL A 197 -9.93 23.02 0.64
CA VAL A 197 -10.01 24.47 0.51
C VAL A 197 -11.12 25.04 1.38
N ASP A 198 -12.33 24.49 1.27
CA ASP A 198 -13.56 25.07 1.86
C ASP A 198 -13.72 24.69 3.34
N ASN A 199 -13.33 23.50 3.73
CA ASN A 199 -13.39 23.03 5.13
C ASN A 199 -12.19 22.13 5.48
N PRO A 200 -10.96 22.67 5.46
CA PRO A 200 -9.76 21.89 5.76
C PRO A 200 -9.75 21.27 7.16
N GLY A 201 -10.49 21.87 8.11
CA GLY A 201 -10.61 21.36 9.47
C GLY A 201 -11.26 19.96 9.55
N LEU A 202 -12.22 19.68 8.68
CA LEU A 202 -12.82 18.34 8.59
C LEU A 202 -11.82 17.29 8.08
N VAL A 203 -11.02 17.66 7.07
CA VAL A 203 -9.95 16.78 6.53
C VAL A 203 -8.87 16.55 7.59
N GLU A 204 -8.39 17.61 8.23
CA GLU A 204 -7.39 17.54 9.32
C GLU A 204 -7.89 16.68 10.48
N GLY A 205 -9.17 16.80 10.86
CA GLY A 205 -9.79 15.97 11.89
C GLY A 205 -9.81 14.48 11.56
N TYR A 206 -10.08 14.13 10.31
CA TYR A 206 -9.96 12.74 9.83
C TYR A 206 -8.52 12.24 9.89
N LEU A 207 -7.59 13.04 9.37
CA LEU A 207 -6.16 12.69 9.36
C LEU A 207 -5.61 12.49 10.78
N ASP A 208 -6.03 13.29 11.75
CA ASP A 208 -5.66 13.12 13.16
C ASP A 208 -6.21 11.81 13.77
N LEU A 209 -7.41 11.36 13.38
CA LEU A 209 -7.95 10.07 13.80
C LEU A 209 -7.11 8.91 13.23
N GLU A 210 -6.86 8.96 11.93
CA GLU A 210 -6.09 7.95 11.21
C GLU A 210 -4.64 7.89 11.73
N HIS A 211 -4.01 9.03 11.95
CA HIS A 211 -2.64 9.11 12.47
C HIS A 211 -2.52 8.50 13.88
N ARG A 212 -3.44 8.78 14.81
CA ARG A 212 -3.44 8.15 16.14
C ARG A 212 -3.57 6.63 16.05
N TRP A 213 -4.40 6.16 15.13
CA TRP A 213 -4.53 4.73 14.87
C TRP A 213 -3.23 4.15 14.31
N SER A 214 -2.63 4.82 13.32
CA SER A 214 -1.38 4.40 12.67
C SER A 214 -0.20 4.36 13.64
N MET A 215 -0.01 5.38 14.47
CA MET A 215 1.05 5.43 15.48
C MET A 215 0.96 4.24 16.43
N ARG A 216 -0.24 3.94 16.95
CA ARG A 216 -0.42 2.80 17.86
C ARG A 216 -0.20 1.46 17.16
N MET A 217 -0.62 1.33 15.91
CA MET A 217 -0.34 0.11 15.13
C MET A 217 1.15 -0.07 14.87
N ILE A 218 1.88 0.97 14.51
CA ILE A 218 3.34 0.92 14.32
C ILE A 218 4.04 0.41 15.60
N GLU A 219 3.71 0.96 16.78
CA GLU A 219 4.24 0.48 18.06
C GLU A 219 4.03 -1.03 18.24
N ILE A 220 2.78 -1.50 18.09
CA ILE A 220 2.42 -2.90 18.28
C ILE A 220 3.15 -3.80 17.27
N LEU A 221 3.25 -3.39 16.01
CA LEU A 221 3.91 -4.16 14.96
C LEU A 221 5.42 -4.26 15.16
N ILE A 222 6.06 -3.19 15.65
CA ILE A 222 7.47 -3.20 16.08
C ILE A 222 7.66 -4.19 17.24
N ASP A 223 6.79 -4.15 18.24
CA ASP A 223 6.81 -5.07 19.39
C ASP A 223 6.58 -6.54 18.94
N CYS A 224 5.79 -6.77 17.89
CA CYS A 224 5.59 -8.08 17.27
C CYS A 224 6.78 -8.55 16.42
N GLY A 225 7.79 -7.73 16.21
CA GLY A 225 8.99 -8.10 15.46
C GLY A 225 8.87 -7.99 13.95
N VAL A 226 7.92 -7.20 13.42
CA VAL A 226 7.83 -6.92 11.97
C VAL A 226 9.11 -6.23 11.49
N ASP A 227 9.61 -6.60 10.31
CA ASP A 227 10.92 -6.17 9.82
C ASP A 227 10.93 -4.77 9.20
N ALA A 228 9.84 -4.35 8.58
CA ALA A 228 9.71 -3.03 7.97
C ALA A 228 8.28 -2.50 8.06
N ILE A 229 8.14 -1.18 8.15
CA ILE A 229 6.85 -0.49 8.09
C ILE A 229 6.72 0.18 6.73
N GLN A 230 5.53 0.10 6.15
CA GLN A 230 5.20 0.71 4.87
C GLN A 230 3.96 1.58 5.00
N ARG A 231 4.03 2.82 4.49
CA ARG A 231 2.89 3.72 4.37
C ARG A 231 2.32 3.68 2.96
N SER A 232 1.00 3.62 2.84
CA SER A 232 0.28 3.65 1.57
C SER A 232 -0.02 5.08 1.13
N GLY A 233 0.89 5.68 0.38
CA GLY A 233 0.77 7.05 -0.12
C GLY A 233 0.39 7.13 -1.60
N PHE A 234 -0.37 6.18 -2.15
CA PHE A 234 -0.71 6.11 -3.57
C PHE A 234 -1.24 7.42 -4.16
N TYR A 235 -2.06 8.14 -3.39
CA TYR A 235 -2.65 9.42 -3.80
C TYR A 235 -2.03 10.62 -3.06
N GLU A 236 -0.97 10.41 -2.27
CA GLU A 236 -0.20 11.48 -1.62
C GLU A 236 0.86 12.05 -2.58
N THR A 237 0.43 12.44 -3.78
CA THR A 237 1.31 12.84 -4.89
C THR A 237 0.88 14.16 -5.49
N SER A 238 1.74 14.76 -6.33
CA SER A 238 1.44 16.06 -6.97
C SER A 238 0.35 15.99 -8.02
N ASP A 239 -0.15 14.81 -8.36
CA ASP A 239 -1.33 14.65 -9.21
C ASP A 239 -2.60 15.13 -8.50
N TYR A 240 -2.60 15.12 -7.17
CA TYR A 240 -3.74 15.51 -6.33
C TYR A 240 -3.42 16.72 -5.45
N TYR A 241 -2.18 16.86 -4.95
CA TYR A 241 -1.84 17.85 -3.94
C TYR A 241 -0.51 18.54 -4.25
N SER A 242 -0.44 19.86 -4.09
CA SER A 242 0.85 20.54 -4.14
C SER A 242 1.77 20.08 -2.98
N PRO A 243 3.11 20.19 -3.11
CA PRO A 243 4.01 19.92 -2.00
C PRO A 243 3.69 20.69 -0.71
N ALA A 244 3.19 21.93 -0.84
CA ALA A 244 2.76 22.74 0.30
C ALA A 244 1.50 22.17 0.99
N MET A 245 0.57 21.63 0.23
CA MET A 245 -0.61 20.94 0.80
C MET A 245 -0.20 19.65 1.51
N LEU A 246 0.69 18.84 0.90
CA LEU A 246 1.23 17.64 1.54
C LEU A 246 1.93 17.98 2.86
N GLU A 247 2.78 19.01 2.88
CA GLU A 247 3.43 19.47 4.11
C GLU A 247 2.41 19.90 5.16
N ARG A 248 1.36 20.64 4.78
CA ARG A 248 0.31 21.10 5.68
C ARG A 248 -0.47 19.92 6.30
N PHE A 249 -0.99 19.02 5.45
CA PHE A 249 -1.93 17.99 5.89
C PHE A 249 -1.24 16.79 6.53
N ILE A 250 -0.11 16.34 6.00
CA ILE A 250 0.52 15.08 6.42
C ILE A 250 1.99 15.20 6.83
N GLY A 251 2.66 16.34 6.59
CA GLY A 251 4.10 16.45 6.80
C GLY A 251 4.55 16.15 8.24
N ARG A 252 3.82 16.66 9.25
CA ARG A 252 4.06 16.33 10.67
C ARG A 252 3.86 14.84 10.93
N MET A 253 2.73 14.29 10.46
CA MET A 253 2.35 12.90 10.68
C MET A 253 3.37 11.93 10.09
N LEU A 254 3.82 12.18 8.86
CA LEU A 254 4.88 11.40 8.22
C LEU A 254 6.17 11.39 9.04
N ARG A 255 6.61 12.55 9.53
CA ARG A 255 7.84 12.62 10.34
C ARG A 255 7.71 11.85 11.65
N GLU A 256 6.55 11.91 12.30
CA GLU A 256 6.29 11.17 13.55
C GLU A 256 6.27 9.66 13.31
N GLU A 257 5.62 9.18 12.24
CA GLU A 257 5.58 7.75 11.85
C GLU A 257 6.98 7.22 11.48
N ILE A 258 7.74 7.99 10.69
CA ILE A 258 9.12 7.66 10.32
C ILE A 258 9.99 7.58 11.59
N ALA A 259 9.94 8.61 12.44
CA ALA A 259 10.74 8.65 13.65
C ALA A 259 10.43 7.49 14.61
N LEU A 260 9.16 7.15 14.81
CA LEU A 260 8.75 6.02 15.64
C LEU A 260 9.27 4.69 15.04
N THR A 261 9.18 4.52 13.73
CA THR A 261 9.68 3.32 13.05
C THR A 261 11.18 3.17 13.20
N HIS A 262 11.94 4.26 13.03
CA HIS A 262 13.39 4.27 13.20
C HIS A 262 13.81 4.04 14.66
N GLN A 263 13.06 4.55 15.64
CA GLN A 263 13.28 4.24 17.07
C GLN A 263 13.17 2.74 17.34
N GLY A 264 12.27 2.05 16.64
CA GLY A 264 12.15 0.60 16.65
C GLY A 264 13.24 -0.14 15.84
N GLY A 265 14.19 0.56 15.23
CA GLY A 265 15.26 -0.02 14.41
C GLY A 265 14.78 -0.59 13.07
N ARG A 266 13.61 -0.16 12.56
CA ARG A 266 13.01 -0.67 11.32
C ARG A 266 13.09 0.36 10.21
N PRO A 267 13.30 -0.07 8.93
CA PRO A 267 13.18 0.82 7.79
C PRO A 267 11.71 1.19 7.54
N PHE A 268 11.51 2.42 7.05
CA PHE A 268 10.22 2.96 6.65
C PHE A 268 10.14 3.09 5.12
N CYS A 269 9.19 2.40 4.51
CA CYS A 269 8.92 2.46 3.08
C CYS A 269 7.72 3.38 2.82
N TYR A 270 7.82 4.22 1.80
CA TYR A 270 6.72 5.07 1.37
C TYR A 270 6.28 4.68 -0.03
N ILE A 271 5.04 4.20 -0.17
CA ILE A 271 4.44 3.88 -1.47
C ILE A 271 4.09 5.18 -2.16
N LEU A 272 4.68 5.43 -3.32
CA LEU A 272 4.41 6.59 -4.18
C LEU A 272 4.40 6.10 -5.63
N TYR A 273 3.31 6.32 -6.35
CA TYR A 273 3.12 5.75 -7.67
C TYR A 273 3.54 6.69 -8.81
N SER A 274 3.00 7.91 -8.83
CA SER A 274 3.14 8.91 -9.90
C SER A 274 3.33 10.31 -9.32
N GLY A 275 3.41 11.33 -10.17
CA GLY A 275 3.46 12.74 -9.75
C GLY A 275 4.69 13.14 -8.93
N LEU A 276 5.82 12.42 -9.05
CA LEU A 276 6.96 12.64 -8.16
C LEU A 276 7.82 13.85 -8.53
N ALA A 277 7.89 14.23 -9.80
CA ALA A 277 8.82 15.26 -10.27
C ALA A 277 8.69 16.58 -9.49
N PRO A 278 7.49 17.17 -9.28
CA PRO A 278 7.35 18.38 -8.48
C PRO A 278 7.60 18.17 -6.98
N MET A 279 7.53 16.93 -6.49
CA MET A 279 7.68 16.57 -5.09
C MET A 279 9.11 16.24 -4.66
N LEU A 280 10.07 16.11 -5.58
CA LEU A 280 11.43 15.65 -5.27
C LEU A 280 12.09 16.45 -4.14
N GLY A 281 11.85 17.76 -4.09
CA GLY A 281 12.33 18.62 -3.01
C GLY A 281 11.72 18.29 -1.64
N TYR A 282 10.41 18.07 -1.60
CA TYR A 282 9.66 17.66 -0.42
C TYR A 282 10.12 16.29 0.08
N LEU A 283 10.17 15.29 -0.82
CA LEU A 283 10.59 13.94 -0.50
C LEU A 283 12.04 13.86 0.01
N ALA A 284 12.94 14.66 -0.55
CA ALA A 284 14.33 14.76 -0.08
C ALA A 284 14.42 15.31 1.37
N GLY A 285 13.44 16.09 1.80
CA GLY A 285 13.35 16.64 3.16
C GLY A 285 12.78 15.68 4.21
N LEU A 286 12.21 14.53 3.80
CA LEU A 286 11.71 13.49 4.68
C LEU A 286 12.78 12.41 4.91
N ASP A 287 12.77 11.75 6.07
CA ASP A 287 13.81 10.79 6.46
C ASP A 287 13.39 9.31 6.32
N PHE A 288 12.42 9.01 5.45
CA PHE A 288 12.08 7.61 5.12
C PHE A 288 13.20 6.93 4.31
N ASP A 289 13.21 5.59 4.27
CA ASP A 289 14.31 4.83 3.67
C ASP A 289 14.07 4.43 2.21
N CYS A 290 12.83 4.04 1.85
CA CYS A 290 12.52 3.42 0.58
C CYS A 290 11.33 4.07 -0.11
N VAL A 291 11.52 4.50 -1.37
CA VAL A 291 10.40 4.79 -2.29
C VAL A 291 9.93 3.47 -2.87
N SER A 292 8.69 3.09 -2.60
CA SER A 292 8.09 1.87 -3.12
C SER A 292 7.04 2.19 -4.17
N SER A 293 6.95 1.35 -5.20
CA SER A 293 5.93 1.44 -6.28
C SER A 293 6.05 2.65 -7.21
N LEU A 294 7.20 3.32 -7.28
CA LEU A 294 7.43 4.32 -8.30
C LEU A 294 7.25 3.68 -9.70
N ASP A 295 6.30 4.20 -10.49
CA ASP A 295 6.09 3.72 -11.86
C ASP A 295 6.99 4.47 -12.84
N PRO A 296 7.95 3.78 -13.50
CA PRO A 296 8.92 4.40 -14.37
C PRO A 296 8.35 4.85 -15.74
N ALA A 297 7.13 4.46 -16.06
CA ALA A 297 6.49 4.77 -17.34
C ALA A 297 5.28 5.71 -17.20
N PHE A 298 4.99 6.15 -15.97
CA PHE A 298 3.90 7.10 -15.72
C PHE A 298 4.43 8.54 -15.77
N ASP A 299 3.70 9.46 -16.40
CA ASP A 299 3.99 10.91 -16.43
C ASP A 299 5.36 11.31 -17.02
N ASP A 300 5.92 10.54 -17.95
CA ASP A 300 7.23 10.80 -18.55
C ASP A 300 8.33 11.12 -17.51
N ILE A 301 8.32 10.40 -16.38
CA ILE A 301 9.22 10.67 -15.26
C ILE A 301 10.69 10.48 -15.64
N ASP A 302 11.51 11.49 -15.39
CA ASP A 302 12.97 11.39 -15.52
C ASP A 302 13.58 10.63 -14.34
N LEU A 303 13.81 9.32 -14.52
CA LEU A 303 14.40 8.46 -13.48
C LEU A 303 15.81 8.89 -13.08
N ALA A 304 16.58 9.50 -14.00
CA ALA A 304 17.90 10.01 -13.68
C ALA A 304 17.80 11.23 -12.73
N ALA A 305 16.83 12.12 -12.96
CA ALA A 305 16.57 13.25 -12.06
C ALA A 305 16.06 12.76 -10.68
N VAL A 306 15.22 11.73 -10.63
CA VAL A 306 14.78 11.08 -9.38
C VAL A 306 15.99 10.54 -8.62
N ASN A 307 16.84 9.76 -9.28
CA ASN A 307 18.04 9.18 -8.66
C ASN A 307 19.02 10.26 -8.22
N ALA A 308 19.26 11.29 -9.03
CA ALA A 308 20.16 12.41 -8.67
C ALA A 308 19.67 13.15 -7.41
N LYS A 309 18.36 13.24 -7.19
CA LYS A 309 17.79 13.98 -6.06
C LYS A 309 17.61 13.13 -4.79
N LEU A 310 17.25 11.87 -4.95
CA LEU A 310 16.88 10.98 -3.85
C LEU A 310 17.88 9.83 -3.63
N GLY A 311 18.59 9.42 -4.69
CA GLY A 311 19.33 8.18 -4.75
C GLY A 311 20.50 8.04 -3.78
N ASP A 312 21.04 9.14 -3.26
CA ASP A 312 22.10 9.08 -2.22
C ASP A 312 21.55 8.66 -0.84
N ARG A 313 20.24 8.88 -0.59
CA ARG A 313 19.62 8.69 0.72
C ARG A 313 18.46 7.71 0.72
N LYS A 314 17.83 7.48 -0.43
CA LYS A 314 16.65 6.63 -0.57
C LYS A 314 16.95 5.42 -1.45
N SER A 315 16.40 4.29 -1.08
CA SER A 315 16.31 3.11 -1.92
C SER A 315 15.04 3.14 -2.77
N PHE A 316 15.01 2.31 -3.81
CA PHE A 316 13.87 2.25 -4.75
C PHE A 316 13.40 0.81 -4.89
N TRP A 317 12.12 0.59 -4.59
CA TRP A 317 11.44 -0.66 -4.86
C TRP A 317 10.51 -0.46 -6.04
N THR A 318 11.02 -0.72 -7.23
CA THR A 318 10.41 -0.37 -8.52
C THR A 318 10.77 -1.36 -9.61
N GLY A 319 10.25 -1.18 -10.82
CA GLY A 319 10.51 -2.02 -11.99
C GLY A 319 9.53 -1.79 -13.13
N PRO A 320 9.24 -2.78 -13.97
CA PRO A 320 8.31 -2.61 -15.07
C PRO A 320 6.93 -2.15 -14.61
N SER A 321 6.38 -1.14 -15.29
CA SER A 321 5.01 -0.67 -15.09
C SER A 321 3.99 -1.77 -15.33
N ASN A 322 3.05 -1.96 -14.41
CA ASN A 322 1.96 -2.89 -14.61
C ASN A 322 0.96 -2.41 -15.67
N THR A 323 0.88 -1.11 -15.90
CA THR A 323 -0.05 -0.52 -16.87
C THR A 323 0.50 -0.56 -18.30
N PHE A 324 1.78 -0.23 -18.48
CA PHE A 324 2.37 -0.03 -19.80
C PHE A 324 3.26 -1.19 -20.26
N HIS A 325 3.92 -1.90 -19.34
CA HIS A 325 4.87 -2.95 -19.69
C HIS A 325 4.32 -4.35 -19.46
N MET A 326 3.69 -4.62 -18.30
CA MET A 326 3.28 -5.98 -17.92
C MET A 326 2.09 -6.52 -18.71
N TYR A 327 1.36 -5.68 -19.46
CA TYR A 327 0.32 -6.08 -20.41
C TYR A 327 0.80 -6.13 -21.87
N ALA A 328 2.07 -5.84 -22.14
CA ALA A 328 2.60 -5.85 -23.50
C ALA A 328 2.51 -7.25 -24.14
N ASP A 329 2.24 -7.30 -25.44
CA ASP A 329 2.24 -8.55 -26.20
C ASP A 329 3.67 -9.09 -26.43
N ASP A 330 4.68 -8.18 -26.43
CA ASP A 330 6.09 -8.54 -26.60
C ASP A 330 6.81 -8.47 -25.26
N PRO A 331 7.27 -9.62 -24.70
CA PRO A 331 8.04 -9.67 -23.45
C PRO A 331 9.37 -8.88 -23.49
N GLU A 332 9.88 -8.51 -24.68
CA GLU A 332 11.09 -7.69 -24.80
C GLU A 332 10.87 -6.28 -24.24
N VAL A 333 9.64 -5.76 -24.32
CA VAL A 333 9.24 -4.50 -23.69
C VAL A 333 9.51 -4.54 -22.17
N VAL A 334 9.16 -5.65 -21.52
CA VAL A 334 9.39 -5.86 -20.09
C VAL A 334 10.89 -5.97 -19.78
N ARG A 335 11.66 -6.71 -20.60
CA ARG A 335 13.12 -6.83 -20.43
C ARG A 335 13.78 -5.46 -20.55
N GLN A 336 13.37 -4.65 -21.52
CA GLN A 336 13.91 -3.29 -21.70
C GLN A 336 13.60 -2.44 -20.47
N ALA A 337 12.37 -2.46 -19.94
CA ALA A 337 12.02 -1.71 -18.73
C ALA A 337 12.87 -2.12 -17.51
N VAL A 338 13.21 -3.41 -17.36
CA VAL A 338 14.16 -3.85 -16.31
C VAL A 338 15.54 -3.25 -16.52
N ARG A 339 16.06 -3.26 -17.76
CA ARG A 339 17.37 -2.64 -18.08
C ARG A 339 17.40 -1.16 -17.77
N ASP A 340 16.33 -0.44 -18.13
CA ASP A 340 16.22 1.00 -17.91
C ASP A 340 16.23 1.35 -16.41
N VAL A 341 15.53 0.57 -15.60
CA VAL A 341 15.54 0.73 -14.12
C VAL A 341 16.95 0.47 -13.55
N PHE A 342 17.64 -0.59 -14.00
CA PHE A 342 19.04 -0.82 -13.58
C PHE A 342 19.98 0.29 -14.05
N ALA A 343 19.79 0.82 -15.26
CA ALA A 343 20.59 1.92 -15.79
C ALA A 343 20.37 3.20 -14.98
N ALA A 344 19.14 3.48 -14.56
CA ALA A 344 18.80 4.68 -13.82
C ALA A 344 19.26 4.64 -12.36
N PHE A 345 19.05 3.53 -11.65
CA PHE A 345 19.28 3.44 -10.19
C PHE A 345 20.54 2.67 -9.79
N GLY A 346 21.16 1.93 -10.71
CA GLY A 346 22.28 1.05 -10.39
C GLY A 346 21.85 -0.16 -9.55
N LYS A 347 22.77 -0.68 -8.72
CA LYS A 347 22.52 -1.88 -7.90
C LYS A 347 22.34 -1.58 -6.41
N THR A 348 22.85 -0.45 -5.93
CA THR A 348 22.78 -0.08 -4.52
C THR A 348 21.44 0.51 -4.16
N GLY A 349 20.71 -0.11 -3.24
CA GLY A 349 19.39 0.36 -2.80
C GLY A 349 18.29 0.13 -3.85
N LEU A 350 18.46 -0.84 -4.75
CA LEU A 350 17.41 -1.21 -5.72
C LEU A 350 16.78 -2.54 -5.32
N ILE A 351 15.45 -2.62 -5.40
CA ILE A 351 14.62 -3.83 -5.29
C ILE A 351 13.75 -3.89 -6.53
N ILE A 352 13.86 -4.94 -7.33
CA ILE A 352 13.05 -5.11 -8.54
C ILE A 352 11.67 -5.66 -8.20
N SER A 353 10.65 -5.06 -8.81
CA SER A 353 9.26 -5.50 -8.74
C SER A 353 8.49 -5.02 -9.97
N ALA A 354 7.42 -5.69 -10.34
CA ALA A 354 6.42 -5.05 -11.20
C ALA A 354 5.66 -3.99 -10.39
N VAL A 355 5.44 -2.83 -10.95
CA VAL A 355 4.75 -1.71 -10.29
C VAL A 355 3.28 -1.66 -10.70
N SER A 356 2.33 -1.67 -9.79
CA SER A 356 2.41 -1.85 -8.34
C SER A 356 2.31 -3.32 -7.95
N SER A 357 1.81 -4.20 -8.82
CA SER A 357 1.65 -5.63 -8.56
C SER A 357 1.45 -6.42 -9.85
N VAL A 358 1.66 -7.72 -9.80
CA VAL A 358 1.31 -8.66 -10.88
C VAL A 358 -0.14 -9.12 -10.69
N HIS A 359 -0.93 -9.03 -11.76
CA HIS A 359 -2.35 -9.42 -11.77
C HIS A 359 -2.59 -10.65 -12.65
N PRO A 360 -3.61 -11.47 -12.36
CA PRO A 360 -3.88 -12.71 -13.11
C PRO A 360 -4.18 -12.50 -14.59
N MET A 361 -4.61 -11.31 -15.00
CA MET A 361 -4.92 -10.98 -16.40
C MET A 361 -3.70 -10.57 -17.25
N MET A 362 -2.54 -10.35 -16.61
CA MET A 362 -1.30 -10.07 -17.31
C MET A 362 -0.74 -11.37 -17.90
N PRO A 363 -0.12 -11.34 -19.11
CA PRO A 363 0.60 -12.49 -19.63
C PRO A 363 1.68 -12.93 -18.63
N TRP A 364 1.64 -14.20 -18.20
CA TRP A 364 2.63 -14.71 -17.24
C TRP A 364 4.05 -14.68 -17.79
N GLU A 365 4.19 -14.80 -19.11
CA GLU A 365 5.43 -14.67 -19.84
C GLU A 365 6.15 -13.35 -19.57
N ASN A 366 5.41 -12.27 -19.31
CA ASN A 366 5.97 -10.98 -18.95
C ASN A 366 6.60 -10.99 -17.54
N THR A 367 6.00 -11.71 -16.60
CA THR A 367 6.62 -11.94 -15.28
C THR A 367 7.89 -12.79 -15.42
N VAL A 368 7.85 -13.81 -16.26
CA VAL A 368 9.03 -14.65 -16.55
C VAL A 368 10.14 -13.79 -17.19
N ALA A 369 9.81 -12.96 -18.18
CA ALA A 369 10.76 -12.07 -18.84
C ALA A 369 11.42 -11.07 -17.86
N MET A 370 10.65 -10.49 -16.95
CA MET A 370 11.17 -9.64 -15.87
C MET A 370 12.19 -10.39 -15.01
N VAL A 371 11.84 -11.59 -14.58
CA VAL A 371 12.70 -12.40 -13.69
C VAL A 371 13.96 -12.89 -14.38
N GLU A 372 13.87 -13.30 -15.64
CA GLU A 372 15.05 -13.72 -16.42
C GLU A 372 16.03 -12.56 -16.65
N GLU A 373 15.52 -11.38 -17.02
CA GLU A 373 16.35 -10.21 -17.23
C GLU A 373 16.98 -9.72 -15.91
N TRP A 374 16.21 -9.71 -14.83
CA TRP A 374 16.75 -9.45 -13.49
C TRP A 374 17.89 -10.43 -13.15
N LYS A 375 17.69 -11.74 -13.37
CA LYS A 375 18.75 -12.76 -13.11
C LYS A 375 20.01 -12.53 -13.93
N ARG A 376 19.88 -11.94 -15.11
CA ARG A 376 21.02 -11.60 -15.97
C ARG A 376 21.79 -10.39 -15.47
N LEU A 377 21.12 -9.42 -14.84
CA LEU A 377 21.66 -8.12 -14.44
C LEU A 377 22.11 -8.04 -12.98
N ARG A 378 21.51 -8.85 -12.10
CA ARG A 378 21.72 -8.82 -10.65
C ARG A 378 23.15 -9.07 -10.18
#